data_8c83179eef758a369b139064551e76b1
#
_entry.id   8c83179eef758a369b139064551e76b1
#
_cell.length_a   1.000
_cell.length_b   1.000
_cell.length_c   1.000
_cell.angle_alpha   90.00
_cell.angle_beta   90.00
_cell.angle_gamma   90.00
#
_symmetry.space_group_name_H-M   'P 1'
#
loop_
_entity.id
_entity.type
_entity.pdbx_description
1 polymer ?
#
loop_
_entity_poly.entity_id
_entity_poly.type
_entity_poly.pdbx_seq_one_letter_code
_entity_poly.pdbx_strand_id
1 'polypeptide(L)'
;MKATLQNWQSWDIRITAVILSCLFSLIVIASHPIPNDDAFSYLKAADLYNQSGLEAMLSAYGWYGYSALIAITDSFLPLDTLASAHLLNMLSCALLTWAFITLCAECHHGERIPFFAAAIILVYPTINEMRYELIRDFFYWACCLSALIHLIRFHRSGHWMNAVGWMLAMITAVFFRLEGLLLLALSPFALLMSGKDTMKQRLYKLMPLGILGIVGLTGALLVFSLAGIHLVDVFRFAYRWYLPLLTDFTQTILGAADSSNLSYHLSSQLAPFTGKGLLVLLFGVLYSVLANLADALGNGLAVLTLYWAYRYKTQPEESARWPWLFFLGGSLFTLLLFVCIMQFLTSRYAVMSALMVLVLLPRYLDQLYVSARAQLRLPLFNKLFAAALFYFTVDSLVSFGYSKQYIEDAIDWTQTNVPADSMVQTNSYALAYFTGLVSDYDQVETDPLVTLGTTAGKHFLILALSHRDAEARELASMQAGLQEVAHFANKRNDAIVIYRIN
;
A
#
# COMPACT_ATOMS: atom_id res chain seq x y z
N MET A 1 26.05 -28.05 24.39
CA MET A 1 24.72 -27.42 24.41
C MET A 1 24.67 -26.04 25.04
N LYS A 2 25.36 -25.74 26.18
CA LYS A 2 25.44 -24.36 26.73
C LYS A 2 26.26 -23.40 25.88
N ALA A 3 27.35 -23.83 25.24
CA ALA A 3 28.19 -22.99 24.37
C ALA A 3 27.50 -22.61 23.04
N THR A 4 26.64 -23.48 22.51
CA THR A 4 25.85 -23.18 21.29
C THR A 4 24.74 -22.15 21.56
N LEU A 5 24.15 -22.13 22.75
CA LEU A 5 23.13 -21.14 23.12
C LEU A 5 23.72 -19.75 23.38
N GLN A 6 24.99 -19.65 23.77
CA GLN A 6 25.67 -18.38 23.97
C GLN A 6 26.01 -17.66 22.65
N ASN A 7 26.25 -18.40 21.56
CA ASN A 7 26.48 -17.81 20.23
C ASN A 7 25.20 -17.25 19.58
N TRP A 8 24.01 -17.67 19.98
CA TRP A 8 22.74 -17.12 19.49
C TRP A 8 22.41 -15.74 20.07
N GLN A 9 23.02 -15.33 21.18
CA GLN A 9 22.85 -14.00 21.77
C GLN A 9 23.51 -12.86 20.95
N SER A 10 24.41 -13.19 20.02
CA SER A 10 25.05 -12.19 19.13
C SER A 10 24.32 -11.99 17.79
N TRP A 11 23.30 -12.80 17.47
CA TRP A 11 22.60 -12.71 16.19
C TRP A 11 21.49 -11.66 16.25
N ASP A 12 21.54 -10.70 15.32
CA ASP A 12 20.50 -9.68 15.21
C ASP A 12 19.22 -10.30 14.60
N ILE A 13 18.15 -10.36 15.40
CA ILE A 13 16.84 -10.91 14.99
C ILE A 13 16.30 -10.23 13.73
N ARG A 14 16.70 -8.99 13.43
CA ARG A 14 16.30 -8.26 12.23
C ARG A 14 16.77 -8.96 10.96
N ILE A 15 17.98 -9.51 10.97
CA ILE A 15 18.52 -10.26 9.81
C ILE A 15 17.67 -11.49 9.54
N THR A 16 17.36 -12.27 10.58
CA THR A 16 16.47 -13.44 10.45
C THR A 16 15.09 -13.02 9.93
N ALA A 17 14.52 -11.95 10.46
CA ALA A 17 13.21 -11.46 10.02
C ALA A 17 13.21 -10.99 8.57
N VAL A 18 14.28 -10.33 8.11
CA VAL A 18 14.46 -9.92 6.70
C VAL A 18 14.53 -11.14 5.79
N ILE A 19 15.33 -12.16 6.15
CA ILE A 19 15.42 -13.41 5.36
C ILE A 19 14.04 -14.08 5.27
N LEU A 20 13.34 -14.21 6.40
CA LEU A 20 11.98 -14.78 6.42
C LEU A 20 10.99 -13.93 5.61
N SER A 21 11.10 -12.60 5.65
CA SER A 21 10.27 -11.71 4.85
C SER A 21 10.50 -11.93 3.35
N CYS A 22 11.76 -12.10 2.91
CA CYS A 22 12.07 -12.45 1.53
C CYS A 22 11.49 -13.82 1.14
N LEU A 23 11.64 -14.84 2.01
CA LEU A 23 11.05 -16.17 1.76
C LEU A 23 9.53 -16.11 1.65
N PHE A 24 8.84 -15.36 2.50
CA PHE A 24 7.39 -15.17 2.40
C PHE A 24 7.00 -14.46 1.10
N SER A 25 7.75 -13.45 0.67
CA SER A 25 7.50 -12.82 -0.64
C SER A 25 7.65 -13.82 -1.79
N LEU A 26 8.68 -14.66 -1.79
CA LEU A 26 8.87 -15.69 -2.82
C LEU A 26 7.71 -16.70 -2.84
N ILE A 27 7.25 -17.15 -1.68
CA ILE A 27 6.12 -18.09 -1.57
C ILE A 27 4.84 -17.44 -2.12
N VAL A 28 4.55 -16.20 -1.71
CA VAL A 28 3.32 -15.51 -2.12
C VAL A 28 3.35 -15.17 -3.61
N ILE A 29 4.47 -14.72 -4.16
CA ILE A 29 4.63 -14.45 -5.61
C ILE A 29 4.45 -15.73 -6.41
N ALA A 30 5.06 -16.86 -5.95
CA ALA A 30 4.92 -18.14 -6.63
C ALA A 30 3.48 -18.70 -6.60
N SER A 31 2.69 -18.36 -5.57
CA SER A 31 1.30 -18.79 -5.47
C SER A 31 0.30 -17.82 -6.11
N HIS A 32 0.73 -16.61 -6.50
CA HIS A 32 -0.08 -15.59 -7.14
C HIS A 32 0.73 -14.92 -8.26
N PRO A 33 0.91 -15.60 -9.42
CA PRO A 33 1.79 -15.12 -10.49
C PRO A 33 1.22 -13.89 -11.23
N ILE A 34 -0.08 -13.62 -11.09
CA ILE A 34 -0.73 -12.48 -11.72
C ILE A 34 -0.79 -11.32 -10.71
N PRO A 35 -0.08 -10.21 -10.98
CA PRO A 35 -0.10 -9.04 -10.10
C PRO A 35 -1.44 -8.28 -10.18
N ASN A 36 -1.56 -7.21 -9.41
CA ASN A 36 -2.70 -6.29 -9.45
C ASN A 36 -2.72 -5.43 -10.73
N ASP A 37 -3.86 -4.84 -11.06
CA ASP A 37 -4.05 -4.07 -12.29
C ASP A 37 -3.13 -2.84 -12.40
N ASP A 38 -2.87 -2.12 -11.29
CA ASP A 38 -1.92 -0.99 -11.27
C ASP A 38 -0.52 -1.38 -11.77
N ALA A 39 -0.13 -2.64 -11.61
CA ALA A 39 1.17 -3.17 -12.00
C ALA A 39 1.45 -2.96 -13.49
N PHE A 40 0.45 -3.16 -14.33
CA PHE A 40 0.62 -3.11 -15.79
C PHE A 40 0.97 -1.70 -16.27
N SER A 41 0.44 -0.66 -15.62
CA SER A 41 0.86 0.72 -15.90
C SER A 41 2.31 0.97 -15.50
N TYR A 42 2.78 0.41 -14.37
CA TYR A 42 4.18 0.53 -13.98
C TYR A 42 5.11 -0.22 -14.92
N LEU A 43 4.75 -1.43 -15.34
CA LEU A 43 5.53 -2.24 -16.28
C LEU A 43 5.61 -1.54 -17.65
N LYS A 44 4.48 -1.04 -18.19
CA LYS A 44 4.46 -0.34 -19.46
C LYS A 44 5.35 0.91 -19.44
N ALA A 45 5.26 1.70 -18.38
CA ALA A 45 6.09 2.88 -18.23
C ALA A 45 7.60 2.53 -18.14
N ALA A 46 7.96 1.41 -17.49
CA ALA A 46 9.33 0.92 -17.45
C ALA A 46 9.81 0.40 -18.81
N ASP A 47 8.98 -0.35 -19.52
CA ASP A 47 9.29 -0.81 -20.90
C ASP A 47 9.51 0.38 -21.86
N LEU A 48 8.67 1.41 -21.76
CA LEU A 48 8.83 2.62 -22.58
C LEU A 48 10.11 3.39 -22.25
N TYR A 49 10.53 3.42 -20.98
CA TYR A 49 11.83 3.97 -20.60
C TYR A 49 12.97 3.23 -21.30
N ASN A 50 12.97 1.90 -21.27
CA ASN A 50 14.01 1.07 -21.86
C ASN A 50 14.04 1.17 -23.40
N GLN A 51 12.89 1.36 -24.05
CA GLN A 51 12.76 1.45 -25.50
C GLN A 51 13.01 2.85 -26.05
N SER A 52 12.51 3.88 -25.40
CA SER A 52 12.39 5.24 -25.94
C SER A 52 12.84 6.33 -24.97
N GLY A 53 13.35 5.96 -23.78
CA GLY A 53 13.91 6.87 -22.80
C GLY A 53 12.89 7.55 -21.89
N LEU A 54 13.38 8.50 -21.09
CA LEU A 54 12.66 9.13 -20.00
C LEU A 54 11.37 9.86 -20.45
N GLU A 55 11.41 10.54 -21.59
CA GLU A 55 10.27 11.32 -22.10
C GLU A 55 9.07 10.44 -22.44
N ALA A 56 9.31 9.27 -23.04
CA ALA A 56 8.27 8.29 -23.32
C ALA A 56 7.63 7.75 -22.04
N MET A 57 8.42 7.41 -21.03
CA MET A 57 7.91 6.98 -19.72
C MET A 57 7.03 8.06 -19.09
N LEU A 58 7.47 9.30 -19.07
CA LEU A 58 6.76 10.43 -18.44
C LEU A 58 5.44 10.76 -19.13
N SER A 59 5.38 10.56 -20.45
CA SER A 59 4.14 10.77 -21.23
C SER A 59 3.10 9.69 -20.95
N ALA A 60 3.53 8.47 -20.65
CA ALA A 60 2.64 7.35 -20.42
C ALA A 60 2.07 7.34 -19.00
N TYR A 61 2.89 7.63 -17.97
CA TYR A 61 2.46 7.50 -16.59
C TYR A 61 3.04 8.60 -15.67
N GLY A 62 2.16 9.35 -15.03
CA GLY A 62 2.56 10.51 -14.22
C GLY A 62 3.24 10.18 -12.88
N TRP A 63 3.14 8.93 -12.36
CA TRP A 63 3.74 8.49 -11.10
C TRP A 63 4.96 7.60 -11.34
N TYR A 64 5.95 8.14 -12.01
CA TYR A 64 7.07 7.42 -12.62
C TYR A 64 8.13 6.88 -11.66
N GLY A 65 8.12 7.24 -10.38
CA GLY A 65 9.19 6.87 -9.44
C GLY A 65 9.44 5.36 -9.34
N TYR A 66 8.38 4.58 -9.23
CA TYR A 66 8.48 3.13 -9.15
C TYR A 66 8.86 2.51 -10.50
N SER A 67 8.26 2.99 -11.60
CA SER A 67 8.58 2.55 -12.96
C SER A 67 10.04 2.82 -13.33
N ALA A 68 10.58 3.98 -12.93
CA ALA A 68 11.99 4.30 -13.14
C ALA A 68 12.92 3.31 -12.42
N LEU A 69 12.59 2.93 -11.17
CA LEU A 69 13.36 1.91 -10.45
C LEU A 69 13.29 0.54 -11.12
N ILE A 70 12.11 0.14 -11.62
CA ILE A 70 11.94 -1.11 -12.37
C ILE A 70 12.84 -1.09 -13.61
N ALA A 71 12.78 -0.04 -14.43
CA ALA A 71 13.59 0.10 -15.63
C ALA A 71 15.10 0.09 -15.36
N ILE A 72 15.54 0.79 -14.29
CA ILE A 72 16.93 0.77 -13.86
C ILE A 72 17.35 -0.65 -13.43
N THR A 73 16.51 -1.33 -12.65
CA THR A 73 16.81 -2.69 -12.18
C THR A 73 16.94 -3.67 -13.35
N ASP A 74 16.02 -3.63 -14.29
CA ASP A 74 16.02 -4.40 -15.54
C ASP A 74 17.29 -4.12 -16.36
N SER A 75 17.70 -2.86 -16.49
CA SER A 75 18.92 -2.47 -17.22
C SER A 75 20.22 -2.98 -16.57
N PHE A 76 20.25 -3.15 -15.24
CA PHE A 76 21.45 -3.59 -14.50
C PHE A 76 21.51 -5.10 -14.24
N LEU A 77 20.38 -5.78 -14.22
CA LEU A 77 20.29 -7.20 -13.91
C LEU A 77 19.75 -7.97 -15.14
N PRO A 78 20.16 -9.23 -15.35
CA PRO A 78 19.64 -10.06 -16.44
C PRO A 78 18.23 -10.60 -16.11
N LEU A 79 17.30 -9.70 -15.83
CA LEU A 79 15.92 -9.99 -15.45
C LEU A 79 14.99 -9.30 -16.46
N ASP A 80 13.79 -9.83 -16.64
CA ASP A 80 12.74 -9.08 -17.34
C ASP A 80 12.10 -8.03 -16.44
N THR A 81 11.29 -7.15 -17.02
CA THR A 81 10.63 -6.04 -16.33
C THR A 81 9.76 -6.52 -15.16
N LEU A 82 9.04 -7.63 -15.35
CA LEU A 82 8.17 -8.20 -14.31
C LEU A 82 8.99 -8.78 -13.14
N ALA A 83 10.04 -9.56 -13.43
CA ALA A 83 10.93 -10.11 -12.40
C ALA A 83 11.67 -9.01 -11.65
N SER A 84 12.10 -7.93 -12.33
CA SER A 84 12.69 -6.73 -11.73
C SER A 84 11.72 -6.04 -10.78
N ALA A 85 10.45 -5.91 -11.16
CA ALA A 85 9.39 -5.36 -10.30
C ALA A 85 9.15 -6.23 -9.06
N HIS A 86 9.09 -7.56 -9.20
CA HIS A 86 8.95 -8.48 -8.07
C HIS A 86 10.16 -8.44 -7.12
N LEU A 87 11.38 -8.36 -7.65
CA LEU A 87 12.60 -8.19 -6.85
C LEU A 87 12.54 -6.91 -6.01
N LEU A 88 12.17 -5.78 -6.62
CA LEU A 88 12.03 -4.51 -5.92
C LEU A 88 10.93 -4.57 -4.85
N ASN A 89 9.81 -5.21 -5.15
CA ASN A 89 8.72 -5.40 -4.19
C ASN A 89 9.18 -6.25 -2.99
N MET A 90 9.89 -7.34 -3.23
CA MET A 90 10.49 -8.18 -2.18
C MET A 90 11.49 -7.39 -1.31
N LEU A 91 12.38 -6.59 -1.92
CA LEU A 91 13.35 -5.77 -1.20
C LEU A 91 12.67 -4.67 -0.38
N SER A 92 11.60 -4.07 -0.88
CA SER A 92 10.82 -3.06 -0.14
C SER A 92 10.10 -3.67 1.07
N CYS A 93 9.55 -4.88 0.95
CA CYS A 93 8.99 -5.63 2.09
C CYS A 93 10.06 -5.97 3.14
N ALA A 94 11.26 -6.34 2.69
CA ALA A 94 12.39 -6.61 3.58
C ALA A 94 12.84 -5.34 4.33
N LEU A 95 12.94 -4.21 3.63
CA LEU A 95 13.25 -2.90 4.20
C LEU A 95 12.18 -2.46 5.20
N LEU A 96 10.90 -2.64 4.87
CA LEU A 96 9.78 -2.36 5.77
C LEU A 96 9.86 -3.19 7.04
N THR A 97 10.18 -4.49 6.92
CA THR A 97 10.36 -5.40 8.06
C THR A 97 11.50 -4.91 8.97
N TRP A 98 12.65 -4.57 8.40
CA TRP A 98 13.77 -4.01 9.15
C TRP A 98 13.42 -2.70 9.86
N ALA A 99 12.78 -1.78 9.14
CA ALA A 99 12.41 -0.47 9.66
C ALA A 99 11.38 -0.58 10.80
N PHE A 100 10.37 -1.44 10.67
CA PHE A 100 9.37 -1.65 11.71
C PHE A 100 9.99 -2.20 13.01
N ILE A 101 10.83 -3.24 12.92
CA ILE A 101 11.51 -3.82 14.10
C ILE A 101 12.40 -2.76 14.76
N THR A 102 13.15 -2.00 13.96
CA THR A 102 14.04 -0.94 14.46
C THR A 102 13.21 0.18 15.13
N LEU A 103 12.09 0.59 14.53
CA LEU A 103 11.21 1.61 15.11
C LEU A 103 10.65 1.16 16.45
N CYS A 104 10.19 -0.09 16.56
CA CYS A 104 9.70 -0.63 17.83
C CYS A 104 10.78 -0.60 18.92
N ALA A 105 12.04 -0.94 18.56
CA ALA A 105 13.18 -0.86 19.48
C ALA A 105 13.55 0.58 19.87
N GLU A 106 13.33 1.56 18.98
CA GLU A 106 13.47 2.99 19.31
C GLU A 106 12.33 3.52 20.18
N CYS A 107 11.12 3.00 20.01
CA CYS A 107 9.95 3.45 20.77
C CYS A 107 9.86 2.84 22.17
N HIS A 108 10.47 1.68 22.41
CA HIS A 108 10.32 0.94 23.66
C HIS A 108 11.61 0.29 24.11
N HIS A 109 11.92 0.39 25.41
CA HIS A 109 13.04 -0.35 26.01
C HIS A 109 12.64 -1.79 26.32
N GLY A 110 13.55 -2.74 26.03
CA GLY A 110 13.43 -4.15 26.38
C GLY A 110 14.11 -5.06 25.35
N GLU A 111 14.88 -6.01 25.84
CA GLU A 111 15.64 -6.95 24.97
C GLU A 111 14.73 -7.82 24.09
N ARG A 112 13.46 -8.04 24.50
CA ARG A 112 12.48 -8.86 23.77
C ARG A 112 11.65 -8.07 22.77
N ILE A 113 11.70 -6.73 22.82
CA ILE A 113 10.93 -5.88 21.89
C ILE A 113 11.20 -6.21 20.42
N PRO A 114 12.47 -6.33 19.95
CA PRO A 114 12.76 -6.70 18.57
C PRO A 114 12.19 -8.07 18.17
N PHE A 115 12.17 -9.05 19.10
CA PHE A 115 11.59 -10.38 18.85
C PHE A 115 10.07 -10.30 18.62
N PHE A 116 9.33 -9.61 19.51
CA PHE A 116 7.90 -9.46 19.35
C PHE A 116 7.55 -8.60 18.12
N ALA A 117 8.35 -7.57 17.83
CA ALA A 117 8.17 -6.76 16.63
C ALA A 117 8.38 -7.59 15.35
N ALA A 118 9.41 -8.45 15.32
CA ALA A 118 9.66 -9.37 14.21
C ALA A 118 8.49 -10.35 14.03
N ALA A 119 8.01 -10.93 15.13
CA ALA A 119 6.86 -11.82 15.08
C ALA A 119 5.61 -11.14 14.50
N ILE A 120 5.31 -9.91 14.94
CA ILE A 120 4.14 -9.16 14.47
C ILE A 120 4.24 -8.84 12.97
N ILE A 121 5.34 -8.23 12.53
CA ILE A 121 5.45 -7.76 11.15
C ILE A 121 5.51 -8.92 10.14
N LEU A 122 6.07 -10.06 10.52
CA LEU A 122 6.14 -11.24 9.66
C LEU A 122 4.78 -11.92 9.45
N VAL A 123 3.92 -11.89 10.48
CA VAL A 123 2.58 -12.51 10.39
C VAL A 123 1.47 -11.49 10.20
N TYR A 124 1.81 -10.25 9.84
CA TYR A 124 0.84 -9.19 9.62
C TYR A 124 0.04 -9.45 8.33
N PRO A 125 -1.27 -9.80 8.42
CA PRO A 125 -2.03 -10.31 7.30
C PRO A 125 -2.06 -9.33 6.13
N THR A 126 -2.39 -8.07 6.38
CA THR A 126 -2.53 -7.04 5.34
C THR A 126 -1.26 -6.84 4.51
N ILE A 127 -0.07 -6.91 5.12
CA ILE A 127 1.21 -6.84 4.38
C ILE A 127 1.41 -8.12 3.55
N ASN A 128 1.12 -9.28 4.14
CA ASN A 128 1.36 -10.56 3.48
C ASN A 128 0.41 -10.79 2.29
N GLU A 129 -0.85 -10.38 2.41
CA GLU A 129 -1.84 -10.42 1.32
C GLU A 129 -1.42 -9.58 0.11
N MET A 130 -0.74 -8.44 0.34
CA MET A 130 -0.30 -7.54 -0.73
C MET A 130 1.09 -7.88 -1.30
N ARG A 131 1.79 -8.93 -0.81
CA ARG A 131 3.18 -9.23 -1.25
C ARG A 131 3.32 -9.57 -2.74
N TYR A 132 2.27 -10.06 -3.40
CA TYR A 132 2.28 -10.32 -4.85
C TYR A 132 1.92 -9.09 -5.67
N GLU A 133 1.31 -8.08 -5.03
CA GLU A 133 0.94 -6.84 -5.70
C GLU A 133 2.20 -6.00 -5.97
N LEU A 134 2.33 -5.51 -7.18
CA LEU A 134 3.41 -4.60 -7.53
C LEU A 134 2.95 -3.17 -7.21
N ILE A 135 3.27 -2.72 -6.00
CA ILE A 135 2.85 -1.42 -5.47
C ILE A 135 4.03 -0.62 -4.90
N ARG A 136 4.01 0.67 -5.13
CA ARG A 136 4.99 1.62 -4.60
C ARG A 136 4.87 1.88 -3.10
N ASP A 137 3.78 1.43 -2.50
CA ASP A 137 3.42 1.69 -1.09
C ASP A 137 4.41 1.09 -0.11
N PHE A 138 4.98 -0.09 -0.38
CA PHE A 138 5.97 -0.72 0.49
C PHE A 138 7.22 0.16 0.67
N PHE A 139 7.74 0.76 -0.41
CA PHE A 139 8.84 1.72 -0.32
C PHE A 139 8.44 2.95 0.46
N TYR A 140 7.25 3.49 0.20
CA TYR A 140 6.72 4.64 0.93
C TYR A 140 6.66 4.38 2.43
N TRP A 141 6.05 3.25 2.86
CA TRP A 141 5.95 2.90 4.27
C TRP A 141 7.32 2.69 4.90
N ALA A 142 8.21 1.96 4.25
CA ALA A 142 9.57 1.72 4.73
C ALA A 142 10.37 3.02 4.92
N CYS A 143 10.26 3.95 3.96
CA CYS A 143 10.88 5.27 4.05
C CYS A 143 10.29 6.13 5.16
N CYS A 144 8.96 6.13 5.33
CA CYS A 144 8.29 6.84 6.43
C CYS A 144 8.73 6.32 7.80
N LEU A 145 8.79 4.98 8.00
CA LEU A 145 9.30 4.40 9.25
C LEU A 145 10.77 4.75 9.48
N SER A 146 11.58 4.72 8.44
CA SER A 146 13.01 5.09 8.51
C SER A 146 13.18 6.57 8.89
N ALA A 147 12.37 7.44 8.30
CA ALA A 147 12.36 8.85 8.65
C ALA A 147 11.99 9.08 10.12
N LEU A 148 10.96 8.39 10.62
CA LEU A 148 10.58 8.46 12.03
C LEU A 148 11.69 7.96 12.96
N ILE A 149 12.40 6.89 12.62
CA ILE A 149 13.56 6.40 13.37
C ILE A 149 14.63 7.50 13.47
N HIS A 150 14.98 8.11 12.35
CA HIS A 150 15.97 9.18 12.30
C HIS A 150 15.51 10.44 13.07
N LEU A 151 14.24 10.79 12.99
CA LEU A 151 13.68 11.92 13.75
C LEU A 151 13.74 11.67 15.27
N ILE A 152 13.43 10.46 15.74
CA ILE A 152 13.54 10.06 17.15
C ILE A 152 15.01 10.14 17.60
N ARG A 153 15.94 9.59 16.82
CA ARG A 153 17.38 9.65 17.11
C ARG A 153 17.91 11.08 17.11
N PHE A 154 17.46 11.91 16.18
CA PHE A 154 17.81 13.33 16.17
C PHE A 154 17.27 14.06 17.40
N HIS A 155 16.03 13.79 17.78
CA HIS A 155 15.44 14.36 18.98
C HIS A 155 16.25 14.03 20.25
N ARG A 156 16.79 12.81 20.35
CA ARG A 156 17.61 12.36 21.49
C ARG A 156 19.02 12.95 21.50
N SER A 157 19.69 12.88 20.37
CA SER A 157 21.13 13.13 20.28
C SER A 157 21.51 14.52 19.73
N GLY A 158 20.60 15.16 18.96
CA GLY A 158 20.91 16.36 18.18
C GLY A 158 21.92 16.12 17.05
N HIS A 159 22.30 14.86 16.77
CA HIS A 159 23.34 14.56 15.79
C HIS A 159 22.85 14.80 14.36
N TRP A 160 23.52 15.69 13.63
CA TRP A 160 23.11 16.17 12.31
C TRP A 160 22.89 15.07 11.26
N MET A 161 23.66 13.95 11.31
CA MET A 161 23.46 12.81 10.41
C MET A 161 22.05 12.20 10.50
N ASN A 162 21.42 12.27 11.68
CA ASN A 162 20.04 11.82 11.83
C ASN A 162 19.06 12.80 11.17
N ALA A 163 19.35 14.11 11.20
CA ALA A 163 18.55 15.09 10.46
C ALA A 163 18.64 14.86 8.93
N VAL A 164 19.87 14.57 8.43
CA VAL A 164 20.06 14.20 7.01
C VAL A 164 19.35 12.89 6.68
N GLY A 165 19.48 11.87 7.54
CA GLY A 165 18.77 10.59 7.35
C GLY A 165 17.25 10.76 7.31
N TRP A 166 16.69 11.60 8.19
CA TRP A 166 15.27 11.97 8.15
C TRP A 166 14.89 12.63 6.82
N MET A 167 15.66 13.64 6.39
CA MET A 167 15.42 14.35 5.13
C MET A 167 15.44 13.40 3.92
N LEU A 168 16.51 12.59 3.79
CA LEU A 168 16.65 11.65 2.68
C LEU A 168 15.50 10.64 2.65
N ALA A 169 15.15 10.07 3.80
CA ALA A 169 14.03 9.12 3.90
C ALA A 169 12.69 9.78 3.54
N MET A 170 12.44 11.01 4.00
CA MET A 170 11.20 11.73 3.67
C MET A 170 11.14 12.14 2.20
N ILE A 171 12.22 12.64 1.60
CA ILE A 171 12.24 12.97 0.16
C ILE A 171 12.00 11.71 -0.67
N THR A 172 12.63 10.59 -0.29
CA THR A 172 12.38 9.29 -0.96
C THR A 172 10.92 8.84 -0.78
N ALA A 173 10.32 9.02 0.39
CA ALA A 173 8.90 8.72 0.60
C ALA A 173 8.01 9.57 -0.31
N VAL A 174 8.28 10.88 -0.45
CA VAL A 174 7.56 11.78 -1.36
C VAL A 174 7.69 11.34 -2.83
N PHE A 175 8.87 10.84 -3.22
CA PHE A 175 9.10 10.33 -4.58
C PHE A 175 8.19 9.14 -4.93
N PHE A 176 7.87 8.28 -3.94
CA PHE A 176 6.91 7.19 -4.14
C PHE A 176 5.46 7.64 -4.00
N ARG A 177 5.17 8.53 -3.04
CA ARG A 177 3.80 9.00 -2.78
C ARG A 177 3.82 10.45 -2.31
N LEU A 178 3.06 11.33 -3.00
CA LEU A 178 2.97 12.75 -2.66
C LEU A 178 2.41 13.02 -1.26
N GLU A 179 1.66 12.09 -0.69
CA GLU A 179 1.16 12.18 0.68
C GLU A 179 2.29 12.29 1.71
N GLY A 180 3.49 11.84 1.36
CA GLY A 180 4.70 12.05 2.15
C GLY A 180 5.05 13.52 2.40
N LEU A 181 4.61 14.45 1.52
CA LEU A 181 4.80 15.89 1.72
C LEU A 181 4.18 16.39 3.02
N LEU A 182 3.02 15.86 3.39
CA LEU A 182 2.37 16.24 4.64
C LEU A 182 3.20 15.81 5.85
N LEU A 183 3.72 14.58 5.85
CA LEU A 183 4.60 14.09 6.92
C LEU A 183 5.94 14.83 6.93
N LEU A 184 6.52 15.15 5.77
CA LEU A 184 7.71 15.98 5.65
C LEU A 184 7.51 17.36 6.29
N ALA A 185 6.37 17.99 6.02
CA ALA A 185 6.04 19.31 6.55
C ALA A 185 5.71 19.29 8.05
N LEU A 186 4.95 18.30 8.52
CA LEU A 186 4.43 18.29 9.90
C LEU A 186 5.37 17.63 10.91
N SER A 187 6.12 16.58 10.51
CA SER A 187 6.88 15.79 11.49
C SER A 187 7.96 16.56 12.26
N PRO A 188 8.67 17.60 11.71
CA PRO A 188 9.62 18.38 12.47
C PRO A 188 9.00 19.10 13.69
N PHE A 189 7.73 19.51 13.60
CA PHE A 189 7.05 20.21 14.68
C PHE A 189 6.87 19.35 15.94
N ALA A 190 7.04 18.04 15.86
CA ALA A 190 7.10 17.15 17.01
C ALA A 190 8.15 17.59 18.05
N LEU A 191 9.25 18.22 17.59
CA LEU A 191 10.32 18.70 18.46
C LEU A 191 9.87 19.88 19.34
N LEU A 192 8.85 20.62 18.94
CA LEU A 192 8.29 21.71 19.74
C LEU A 192 7.54 21.22 20.98
N MET A 193 7.12 19.96 20.99
CA MET A 193 6.33 19.36 22.08
C MET A 193 7.20 18.73 23.20
N SER A 194 8.54 18.74 23.06
CA SER A 194 9.45 18.19 24.05
C SER A 194 9.35 18.97 25.38
N GLY A 195 9.02 18.28 26.48
CA GLY A 195 8.88 18.90 27.80
C GLY A 195 10.19 19.31 28.47
N LYS A 196 11.32 18.73 28.05
CA LYS A 196 12.65 18.91 28.70
C LYS A 196 13.42 20.14 28.22
N ASP A 197 13.18 20.58 27.00
CA ASP A 197 13.91 21.68 26.38
C ASP A 197 13.17 23.02 26.57
N THR A 198 13.92 24.12 26.68
CA THR A 198 13.37 25.48 26.60
C THR A 198 12.85 25.75 25.18
N MET A 199 11.89 26.67 25.00
CA MET A 199 11.37 27.02 23.67
C MET A 199 12.48 27.43 22.69
N LYS A 200 13.50 28.17 23.17
CA LYS A 200 14.66 28.55 22.35
C LYS A 200 15.44 27.33 21.87
N GLN A 201 15.67 26.33 22.73
CA GLN A 201 16.35 25.09 22.35
C GLN A 201 15.54 24.26 21.36
N ARG A 202 14.21 24.19 21.52
CA ARG A 202 13.29 23.51 20.59
C ARG A 202 13.32 24.14 19.20
N LEU A 203 13.24 25.47 19.12
CA LEU A 203 13.36 26.20 17.86
C LEU A 203 14.73 26.00 17.20
N TYR A 204 15.81 25.95 18.01
CA TYR A 204 17.15 25.69 17.50
C TYR A 204 17.30 24.28 16.93
N LYS A 205 16.62 23.28 17.51
CA LYS A 205 16.58 21.90 16.94
C LYS A 205 15.67 21.82 15.71
N LEU A 206 14.61 22.59 15.62
CA LEU A 206 13.70 22.60 14.48
C LEU A 206 14.35 23.21 13.22
N MET A 207 15.14 24.27 13.38
CA MET A 207 15.74 25.02 12.28
C MET A 207 16.56 24.15 11.29
N PRO A 208 17.46 23.24 11.73
CA PRO A 208 18.19 22.37 10.81
C PRO A 208 17.28 21.47 9.99
N LEU A 209 16.21 20.91 10.58
CA LEU A 209 15.26 20.07 9.87
C LEU A 209 14.49 20.86 8.81
N GLY A 210 14.06 22.09 9.14
CA GLY A 210 13.42 22.98 8.19
C GLY A 210 14.32 23.35 7.02
N ILE A 211 15.57 23.74 7.29
CA ILE A 211 16.58 24.05 6.25
C ILE A 211 16.84 22.81 5.39
N LEU A 212 17.11 21.65 6.00
CA LEU A 212 17.39 20.42 5.28
C LEU A 212 16.17 19.96 4.45
N GLY A 213 14.94 20.11 4.97
CA GLY A 213 13.73 19.80 4.23
C GLY A 213 13.59 20.67 2.98
N ILE A 214 13.83 21.98 3.10
CA ILE A 214 13.82 22.92 1.96
C ILE A 214 14.94 22.58 0.97
N VAL A 215 16.17 22.39 1.46
CA VAL A 215 17.33 22.06 0.62
C VAL A 215 17.11 20.72 -0.09
N GLY A 216 16.62 19.71 0.61
CA GLY A 216 16.33 18.40 0.03
C GLY A 216 15.24 18.47 -1.04
N LEU A 217 14.14 19.18 -0.77
CA LEU A 217 13.09 19.38 -1.74
C LEU A 217 13.60 20.16 -2.96
N THR A 218 14.30 21.28 -2.74
CA THR A 218 14.89 22.09 -3.84
C THR A 218 15.89 21.27 -4.64
N GLY A 219 16.73 20.45 -3.97
CA GLY A 219 17.67 19.56 -4.66
C GLY A 219 16.98 18.51 -5.51
N ALA A 220 15.91 17.87 -4.99
CA ALA A 220 15.10 16.91 -5.75
C ALA A 220 14.48 17.58 -6.99
N LEU A 221 13.91 18.78 -6.82
CA LEU A 221 13.35 19.55 -7.92
C LEU A 221 14.37 19.94 -8.98
N LEU A 222 15.61 20.29 -8.55
CA LEU A 222 16.70 20.57 -9.46
C LEU A 222 17.11 19.32 -10.25
N VAL A 223 17.22 18.16 -9.60
CA VAL A 223 17.53 16.89 -10.27
C VAL A 223 16.46 16.56 -11.32
N PHE A 224 15.18 16.73 -11.00
CA PHE A 224 14.09 16.55 -11.96
C PHE A 224 14.19 17.51 -13.15
N SER A 225 14.47 18.79 -12.87
CA SER A 225 14.66 19.80 -13.95
C SER A 225 15.84 19.46 -14.87
N LEU A 226 16.97 18.99 -14.30
CA LEU A 226 18.14 18.54 -15.09
C LEU A 226 17.84 17.25 -15.89
N ALA A 227 16.96 16.41 -15.41
CA ALA A 227 16.46 15.22 -16.10
C ALA A 227 15.41 15.55 -17.20
N GLY A 228 15.12 16.84 -17.45
CA GLY A 228 14.12 17.27 -18.43
C GLY A 228 12.67 17.23 -17.90
N ILE A 229 12.48 16.92 -16.62
CA ILE A 229 11.15 16.92 -16.00
C ILE A 229 10.84 18.33 -15.50
N HIS A 230 10.00 19.05 -16.22
CA HIS A 230 9.64 20.40 -15.80
C HIS A 230 8.64 20.36 -14.64
N LEU A 231 8.97 21.08 -13.57
CA LEU A 231 8.09 21.27 -12.41
C LEU A 231 6.67 21.67 -12.78
N VAL A 232 6.54 22.54 -13.78
CA VAL A 232 5.24 22.97 -14.30
C VAL A 232 4.39 21.78 -14.75
N ASP A 233 5.01 20.75 -15.33
CA ASP A 233 4.28 19.58 -15.81
C ASP A 233 3.87 18.66 -14.66
N VAL A 234 4.72 18.52 -13.64
CA VAL A 234 4.34 17.79 -12.40
C VAL A 234 3.18 18.49 -11.69
N PHE A 235 3.26 19.83 -11.55
CA PHE A 235 2.16 20.61 -10.96
C PHE A 235 0.92 20.61 -11.84
N ARG A 236 1.06 20.67 -13.15
CA ARG A 236 -0.05 20.61 -14.11
C ARG A 236 -0.73 19.25 -14.07
N PHE A 237 0.05 18.16 -13.97
CA PHE A 237 -0.47 16.82 -13.78
C PHE A 237 -1.26 16.71 -12.45
N ALA A 238 -0.65 17.11 -11.33
CA ALA A 238 -1.32 17.10 -10.04
C ALA A 238 -2.58 17.98 -10.05
N TYR A 239 -2.51 19.18 -10.62
CA TYR A 239 -3.64 20.09 -10.74
C TYR A 239 -4.78 19.49 -11.59
N ARG A 240 -4.48 18.92 -12.75
CA ARG A 240 -5.47 18.28 -13.62
C ARG A 240 -6.13 17.07 -12.95
N TRP A 241 -5.37 16.33 -12.15
CA TRP A 241 -5.87 15.15 -11.45
C TRP A 241 -6.69 15.49 -10.21
N TYR A 242 -6.20 16.40 -9.37
CA TYR A 242 -6.84 16.70 -8.09
C TYR A 242 -7.91 17.81 -8.15
N LEU A 243 -7.84 18.72 -9.10
CA LEU A 243 -8.80 19.82 -9.16
C LEU A 243 -10.25 19.37 -9.41
N PRO A 244 -10.55 18.47 -10.36
CA PRO A 244 -11.89 17.94 -10.54
C PRO A 244 -12.43 17.32 -9.26
N LEU A 245 -11.62 16.49 -8.59
CA LEU A 245 -11.98 15.81 -7.34
C LEU A 245 -12.26 16.80 -6.20
N LEU A 246 -11.46 17.87 -6.08
CA LEU A 246 -11.72 18.95 -5.12
C LEU A 246 -13.00 19.71 -5.44
N THR A 247 -13.30 19.91 -6.72
CA THR A 247 -14.54 20.55 -7.16
C THR A 247 -15.74 19.67 -6.81
N ASP A 248 -15.66 18.38 -7.09
CA ASP A 248 -16.70 17.41 -6.77
C ASP A 248 -16.92 17.31 -5.26
N PHE A 249 -15.84 17.31 -4.47
CA PHE A 249 -15.91 17.32 -3.01
C PHE A 249 -16.62 18.58 -2.49
N THR A 250 -16.26 19.77 -3.01
CA THR A 250 -16.93 21.02 -2.61
C THR A 250 -18.41 21.03 -2.99
N GLN A 251 -18.77 20.53 -4.16
CA GLN A 251 -20.15 20.36 -4.59
C GLN A 251 -20.91 19.37 -3.71
N THR A 252 -20.26 18.27 -3.31
CA THR A 252 -20.83 17.27 -2.39
C THR A 252 -21.12 17.88 -1.03
N ILE A 253 -20.20 18.70 -0.47
CA ILE A 253 -20.44 19.41 0.80
C ILE A 253 -21.59 20.40 0.66
N LEU A 254 -21.62 21.19 -0.40
CA LEU A 254 -22.67 22.17 -0.63
C LEU A 254 -24.02 21.47 -0.85
N GLY A 255 -24.05 20.39 -1.63
CA GLY A 255 -25.23 19.56 -1.84
C GLY A 255 -25.72 18.88 -0.57
N ALA A 256 -24.82 18.40 0.29
CA ALA A 256 -25.19 17.81 1.58
C ALA A 256 -25.69 18.85 2.59
N ALA A 257 -25.34 20.14 2.43
CA ALA A 257 -25.88 21.24 3.21
C ALA A 257 -27.29 21.62 2.76
N ASP A 258 -27.67 21.32 1.51
CA ASP A 258 -29.00 21.53 0.98
C ASP A 258 -29.89 20.30 1.25
N SER A 259 -30.85 20.47 2.16
CA SER A 259 -31.76 19.39 2.58
C SER A 259 -32.62 18.83 1.45
N SER A 260 -32.80 19.56 0.34
CA SER A 260 -33.60 19.09 -0.82
C SER A 260 -32.94 17.95 -1.57
N ASN A 261 -31.61 17.94 -1.68
CA ASN A 261 -30.88 16.91 -2.42
C ASN A 261 -30.81 15.57 -1.67
N LEU A 262 -30.71 15.59 -0.34
CA LEU A 262 -30.64 14.37 0.45
C LEU A 262 -31.98 13.63 0.51
N SER A 263 -33.10 14.37 0.46
CA SER A 263 -34.45 13.80 0.49
C SER A 263 -34.79 12.97 -0.76
N TYR A 264 -34.16 13.26 -1.90
CA TYR A 264 -34.37 12.54 -3.14
C TYR A 264 -33.81 11.11 -3.12
N HIS A 265 -32.72 10.89 -2.35
CA HIS A 265 -32.05 9.59 -2.27
C HIS A 265 -32.42 8.77 -1.03
N LEU A 266 -33.10 9.35 -0.06
CA LEU A 266 -33.50 8.67 1.17
C LEU A 266 -34.96 8.25 1.11
N SER A 267 -35.28 7.03 1.54
CA SER A 267 -36.64 6.59 1.73
C SER A 267 -37.40 7.50 2.71
N SER A 268 -38.73 7.50 2.63
CA SER A 268 -39.58 8.31 3.54
C SER A 268 -39.33 8.06 5.03
N GLN A 269 -38.83 6.86 5.38
CA GLN A 269 -38.46 6.50 6.76
C GLN A 269 -37.21 7.22 7.25
N LEU A 270 -36.33 7.65 6.35
CA LEU A 270 -35.10 8.38 6.64
C LEU A 270 -35.26 9.91 6.47
N ALA A 271 -36.45 10.38 6.09
CA ALA A 271 -36.78 11.80 5.93
C ALA A 271 -36.36 12.70 7.13
N PRO A 272 -36.43 12.25 8.41
CA PRO A 272 -35.97 13.06 9.55
C PRO A 272 -34.48 13.42 9.52
N PHE A 273 -33.67 12.69 8.74
CA PHE A 273 -32.22 12.94 8.62
C PHE A 273 -31.87 13.91 7.47
N THR A 274 -32.81 14.27 6.60
CA THR A 274 -32.56 15.13 5.43
C THR A 274 -32.00 16.51 5.81
N GLY A 275 -32.46 17.11 6.91
CA GLY A 275 -31.91 18.36 7.42
C GLY A 275 -30.52 18.27 8.09
N LYS A 276 -29.89 17.08 8.12
CA LYS A 276 -28.61 16.83 8.77
C LYS A 276 -27.55 16.24 7.81
N GLY A 277 -27.64 16.57 6.52
CA GLY A 277 -26.77 15.99 5.48
C GLY A 277 -25.28 16.08 5.76
N LEU A 278 -24.81 17.23 6.27
CA LEU A 278 -23.41 17.38 6.67
C LEU A 278 -23.00 16.44 7.81
N LEU A 279 -23.90 16.17 8.78
CA LEU A 279 -23.59 15.21 9.85
C LEU A 279 -23.53 13.78 9.30
N VAL A 280 -24.44 13.41 8.40
CA VAL A 280 -24.42 12.10 7.74
C VAL A 280 -23.13 11.92 6.95
N LEU A 281 -22.72 12.92 6.18
CA LEU A 281 -21.47 12.93 5.45
C LEU A 281 -20.26 12.78 6.40
N LEU A 282 -20.21 13.56 7.48
CA LEU A 282 -19.13 13.50 8.47
C LEU A 282 -19.03 12.11 9.11
N PHE A 283 -20.16 11.54 9.52
CA PHE A 283 -20.19 10.17 10.07
C PHE A 283 -19.81 9.12 9.03
N GLY A 284 -20.18 9.28 7.77
CA GLY A 284 -19.80 8.41 6.67
C GLY A 284 -18.28 8.42 6.43
N VAL A 285 -17.68 9.60 6.40
CA VAL A 285 -16.21 9.78 6.28
C VAL A 285 -15.50 9.15 7.48
N LEU A 286 -15.95 9.44 8.70
CA LEU A 286 -15.34 8.89 9.91
C LEU A 286 -15.47 7.36 9.96
N TYR A 287 -16.64 6.82 9.62
CA TYR A 287 -16.87 5.37 9.52
C TYR A 287 -15.93 4.74 8.49
N SER A 288 -15.81 5.35 7.30
CA SER A 288 -14.93 4.84 6.24
C SER A 288 -13.47 4.77 6.71
N VAL A 289 -12.98 5.82 7.39
CA VAL A 289 -11.62 5.82 7.94
C VAL A 289 -11.43 4.74 9.01
N LEU A 290 -12.37 4.63 9.95
CA LEU A 290 -12.27 3.66 11.05
C LEU A 290 -12.41 2.20 10.56
N ALA A 291 -13.31 1.95 9.61
CA ALA A 291 -13.49 0.62 9.03
C ALA A 291 -12.23 0.18 8.27
N ASN A 292 -11.70 1.04 7.38
CA ASN A 292 -10.48 0.72 6.64
C ASN A 292 -9.24 0.63 7.55
N LEU A 293 -9.18 1.39 8.64
CA LEU A 293 -8.11 1.24 9.62
C LEU A 293 -8.22 -0.10 10.39
N ALA A 294 -9.43 -0.52 10.73
CA ALA A 294 -9.66 -1.82 11.36
C ALA A 294 -9.29 -2.98 10.43
N ASP A 295 -9.68 -2.88 9.15
CA ASP A 295 -9.30 -3.85 8.12
C ASP A 295 -7.79 -3.85 7.89
N ALA A 296 -7.15 -2.67 7.80
CA ALA A 296 -5.71 -2.55 7.66
C ALA A 296 -4.95 -3.12 8.86
N LEU A 297 -5.47 -3.00 10.08
CA LEU A 297 -4.88 -3.65 11.26
C LEU A 297 -5.01 -5.17 11.21
N GLY A 298 -5.95 -5.69 10.42
CA GLY A 298 -6.43 -7.06 10.52
C GLY A 298 -7.32 -7.19 11.77
N ASN A 299 -8.59 -7.53 11.59
CA ASN A 299 -9.64 -7.42 12.61
C ASN A 299 -9.24 -7.97 13.98
N GLY A 300 -8.56 -9.11 14.02
CA GLY A 300 -8.07 -9.72 15.28
C GLY A 300 -7.00 -8.88 15.98
N LEU A 301 -6.04 -8.34 15.23
CA LEU A 301 -4.99 -7.47 15.77
C LEU A 301 -5.56 -6.11 16.19
N ALA A 302 -6.57 -5.58 15.49
CA ALA A 302 -7.24 -4.34 15.87
C ALA A 302 -7.88 -4.45 17.25
N VAL A 303 -8.69 -5.49 17.47
CA VAL A 303 -9.35 -5.75 18.77
C VAL A 303 -8.31 -5.95 19.87
N LEU A 304 -7.28 -6.75 19.60
CA LEU A 304 -6.19 -6.99 20.56
C LEU A 304 -5.47 -5.69 20.93
N THR A 305 -5.08 -4.89 19.93
CA THR A 305 -4.33 -3.65 20.16
C THR A 305 -5.17 -2.62 20.93
N LEU A 306 -6.44 -2.45 20.59
CA LEU A 306 -7.35 -1.53 21.28
C LEU A 306 -7.58 -1.97 22.72
N TYR A 307 -7.83 -3.27 22.98
CA TYR A 307 -7.99 -3.80 24.30
C TYR A 307 -6.75 -3.55 25.18
N TRP A 308 -5.55 -3.84 24.63
CA TRP A 308 -4.32 -3.66 25.39
C TRP A 308 -3.97 -2.18 25.59
N ALA A 309 -4.22 -1.31 24.61
CA ALA A 309 -4.07 0.13 24.75
C ALA A 309 -4.93 0.68 25.90
N TYR A 310 -6.18 0.24 25.97
CA TYR A 310 -7.10 0.59 27.07
C TYR A 310 -6.61 0.07 28.42
N ARG A 311 -6.22 -1.21 28.50
CA ARG A 311 -5.89 -1.91 29.76
C ARG A 311 -4.58 -1.46 30.38
N TYR A 312 -3.55 -1.22 29.55
CA TYR A 312 -2.19 -0.96 30.02
C TYR A 312 -1.70 0.47 29.81
N LYS A 313 -2.46 1.30 29.11
CA LYS A 313 -2.12 2.72 28.80
C LYS A 313 -0.68 2.90 28.34
N THR A 314 -0.16 1.92 27.59
CA THR A 314 1.23 1.92 27.12
C THR A 314 1.44 3.02 26.11
N GLN A 315 2.52 3.73 26.24
CA GLN A 315 2.93 4.79 25.35
C GLN A 315 4.40 4.57 24.94
N PRO A 316 4.83 5.06 23.79
CA PRO A 316 6.26 5.16 23.48
C PRO A 316 6.99 5.96 24.54
N GLU A 317 8.30 5.75 24.62
CA GLU A 317 9.17 6.55 25.49
C GLU A 317 9.00 8.04 25.22
N GLU A 318 9.25 8.85 26.22
CA GLU A 318 9.06 10.30 26.16
C GLU A 318 9.75 10.93 24.95
N SER A 319 10.95 10.46 24.61
CA SER A 319 11.73 10.94 23.47
C SER A 319 11.15 10.54 22.10
N ALA A 320 10.44 9.42 22.03
CA ALA A 320 9.81 8.89 20.82
C ALA A 320 8.34 9.29 20.68
N ARG A 321 7.70 9.63 21.82
CA ARG A 321 6.26 9.85 21.91
C ARG A 321 5.74 10.91 20.95
N TRP A 322 6.32 12.10 20.94
CA TRP A 322 5.86 13.20 20.11
C TRP A 322 6.14 12.95 18.62
N PRO A 323 7.35 12.54 18.19
CA PRO A 323 7.57 12.11 16.81
C PRO A 323 6.59 11.04 16.34
N TRP A 324 6.33 10.01 17.15
CA TRP A 324 5.36 8.96 16.85
C TRP A 324 3.93 9.51 16.72
N LEU A 325 3.47 10.39 17.65
CA LEU A 325 2.15 11.01 17.60
C LEU A 325 1.96 11.88 16.36
N PHE A 326 2.99 12.62 15.92
CA PHE A 326 2.93 13.43 14.70
C PHE A 326 2.83 12.57 13.45
N PHE A 327 3.53 11.44 13.40
CA PHE A 327 3.40 10.48 12.30
C PHE A 327 2.03 9.80 12.30
N LEU A 328 1.53 9.38 13.45
CA LEU A 328 0.18 8.80 13.58
C LEU A 328 -0.88 9.85 13.20
N GLY A 329 -0.84 11.04 13.80
CA GLY A 329 -1.78 12.11 13.50
C GLY A 329 -1.72 12.58 12.05
N GLY A 330 -0.51 12.74 11.50
CA GLY A 330 -0.29 13.08 10.10
C GLY A 330 -0.82 12.03 9.13
N SER A 331 -0.60 10.73 9.42
CA SER A 331 -1.13 9.65 8.58
C SER A 331 -2.65 9.53 8.66
N LEU A 332 -3.25 9.72 9.84
CA LEU A 332 -4.72 9.77 9.99
C LEU A 332 -5.32 10.99 9.28
N PHE A 333 -4.66 12.14 9.37
CA PHE A 333 -5.09 13.33 8.65
C PHE A 333 -4.98 13.15 7.13
N THR A 334 -3.93 12.47 6.65
CA THR A 334 -3.82 12.09 5.23
C THR A 334 -4.99 11.21 4.79
N LEU A 335 -5.41 10.23 5.62
CA LEU A 335 -6.58 9.40 5.32
C LEU A 335 -7.87 10.21 5.22
N LEU A 336 -8.08 11.14 6.15
CA LEU A 336 -9.24 12.04 6.12
C LEU A 336 -9.25 12.87 4.83
N LEU A 337 -8.12 13.49 4.48
CA LEU A 337 -8.00 14.24 3.22
C LEU A 337 -8.24 13.35 2.01
N PHE A 338 -7.70 12.12 2.02
CA PHE A 338 -7.86 11.19 0.92
C PHE A 338 -9.33 10.83 0.70
N VAL A 339 -10.08 10.46 1.76
CA VAL A 339 -11.52 10.16 1.66
C VAL A 339 -12.29 11.37 1.15
N CYS A 340 -11.98 12.57 1.66
CA CYS A 340 -12.65 13.80 1.25
C CYS A 340 -12.43 14.13 -0.24
N ILE A 341 -11.21 13.93 -0.73
CA ILE A 341 -10.85 14.28 -2.11
C ILE A 341 -11.24 13.17 -3.09
N MET A 342 -10.85 11.93 -2.78
CA MET A 342 -11.02 10.79 -3.69
C MET A 342 -12.39 10.12 -3.59
N GLN A 343 -13.15 10.41 -2.54
CA GLN A 343 -14.48 9.84 -2.24
C GLN A 343 -14.51 8.29 -2.17
N PHE A 344 -13.34 7.66 -2.08
CA PHE A 344 -13.19 6.24 -1.78
C PHE A 344 -11.98 6.02 -0.87
N LEU A 345 -11.94 4.89 -0.17
CA LEU A 345 -10.81 4.45 0.64
C LEU A 345 -10.71 2.93 0.61
N THR A 346 -9.49 2.42 0.53
CA THR A 346 -9.19 1.01 0.73
C THR A 346 -8.25 0.83 1.93
N SER A 347 -8.21 -0.38 2.50
CA SER A 347 -7.33 -0.72 3.63
C SER A 347 -5.86 -0.44 3.33
N ARG A 348 -5.42 -0.56 2.08
CA ARG A 348 -4.05 -0.25 1.61
C ARG A 348 -3.60 1.15 2.03
N TYR A 349 -4.46 2.17 1.89
CA TYR A 349 -4.11 3.54 2.28
C TYR A 349 -4.00 3.73 3.80
N ALA A 350 -4.71 2.90 4.59
CA ALA A 350 -4.69 2.96 6.05
C ALA A 350 -3.49 2.24 6.69
N VAL A 351 -2.69 1.46 5.92
CA VAL A 351 -1.56 0.66 6.44
C VAL A 351 -0.54 1.52 7.18
N MET A 352 -0.21 2.73 6.72
CA MET A 352 0.73 3.60 7.44
C MET A 352 0.24 3.93 8.86
N SER A 353 -1.04 4.26 9.02
CA SER A 353 -1.65 4.50 10.33
C SER A 353 -1.71 3.22 11.16
N ALA A 354 -2.02 2.08 10.54
CA ALA A 354 -2.04 0.77 11.19
C ALA A 354 -0.64 0.39 11.71
N LEU A 355 0.42 0.59 10.93
CA LEU A 355 1.80 0.36 11.38
C LEU A 355 2.16 1.23 12.58
N MET A 356 1.74 2.50 12.61
CA MET A 356 1.94 3.37 13.78
C MET A 356 1.23 2.83 15.03
N VAL A 357 0.04 2.29 14.89
CA VAL A 357 -0.70 1.65 16.00
C VAL A 357 -0.02 0.35 16.43
N LEU A 358 0.42 -0.49 15.48
CA LEU A 358 1.08 -1.77 15.76
C LEU A 358 2.44 -1.62 16.47
N VAL A 359 3.10 -0.45 16.38
CA VAL A 359 4.32 -0.15 17.15
C VAL A 359 4.13 -0.36 18.67
N LEU A 360 2.90 -0.22 19.18
CA LEU A 360 2.61 -0.40 20.59
C LEU A 360 2.55 -1.88 21.01
N LEU A 361 2.21 -2.78 20.10
CA LEU A 361 1.91 -4.18 20.41
C LEU A 361 3.12 -4.98 20.93
N PRO A 362 4.37 -4.81 20.49
CA PRO A 362 5.52 -5.49 21.06
C PRO A 362 5.71 -5.23 22.54
N ARG A 363 5.45 -4.00 23.00
CA ARG A 363 5.54 -3.66 24.43
C ARG A 363 4.45 -4.34 25.23
N TYR A 364 3.24 -4.46 24.69
CA TYR A 364 2.15 -5.20 25.34
C TYR A 364 2.49 -6.67 25.51
N LEU A 365 3.03 -7.30 24.45
CA LEU A 365 3.46 -8.70 24.50
C LEU A 365 4.59 -8.92 25.51
N ASP A 366 5.54 -7.99 25.61
CA ASP A 366 6.59 -8.05 26.62
C ASP A 366 6.05 -7.94 28.05
N GLN A 367 5.14 -7.02 28.30
CA GLN A 367 4.48 -6.89 29.60
C GLN A 367 3.68 -8.14 29.96
N LEU A 368 2.95 -8.72 29.00
CA LEU A 368 2.22 -9.96 29.19
C LEU A 368 3.15 -11.14 29.48
N TYR A 369 4.27 -11.24 28.76
CA TYR A 369 5.30 -12.24 29.01
C TYR A 369 5.87 -12.14 30.43
N VAL A 370 6.23 -10.92 30.86
CA VAL A 370 6.77 -10.67 32.21
C VAL A 370 5.73 -11.05 33.28
N SER A 371 4.47 -10.65 33.08
CA SER A 371 3.38 -11.00 33.98
C SER A 371 3.13 -12.51 34.05
N ALA A 372 3.11 -13.19 32.90
CA ALA A 372 2.94 -14.65 32.84
C ALA A 372 4.09 -15.39 33.52
N ARG A 373 5.32 -14.90 33.38
CA ARG A 373 6.49 -15.44 34.06
C ARG A 373 6.39 -15.30 35.56
N ALA A 374 5.98 -14.13 36.06
CA ALA A 374 5.80 -13.87 37.49
C ALA A 374 4.69 -14.73 38.12
N GLN A 375 3.65 -15.05 37.35
CA GLN A 375 2.51 -15.88 37.81
C GLN A 375 2.69 -17.39 37.53
N LEU A 376 3.88 -17.85 37.15
CA LEU A 376 4.17 -19.24 36.76
C LEU A 376 3.29 -19.76 35.58
N ARG A 377 2.75 -18.86 34.76
CA ARG A 377 1.89 -19.17 33.59
C ARG A 377 2.64 -19.09 32.25
N LEU A 378 3.96 -19.05 32.28
CA LEU A 378 4.80 -18.94 31.06
C LEU A 378 4.52 -20.05 30.04
N PRO A 379 4.31 -21.32 30.39
CA PRO A 379 3.96 -22.37 29.45
C PRO A 379 2.64 -22.08 28.70
N LEU A 380 1.66 -21.51 29.40
CA LEU A 380 0.38 -21.12 28.78
C LEU A 380 0.58 -19.94 27.79
N PHE A 381 1.33 -18.92 28.21
CA PHE A 381 1.68 -17.80 27.31
C PHE A 381 2.35 -18.30 26.04
N ASN A 382 3.39 -19.15 26.15
CA ASN A 382 4.11 -19.69 25.02
C ASN A 382 3.21 -20.48 24.06
N LYS A 383 2.28 -21.31 24.60
CA LYS A 383 1.31 -22.05 23.79
C LYS A 383 0.36 -21.13 23.05
N LEU A 384 -0.19 -20.13 23.73
CA LEU A 384 -1.13 -19.16 23.14
C LEU A 384 -0.44 -18.28 22.10
N PHE A 385 0.80 -17.85 22.38
CA PHE A 385 1.58 -17.07 21.45
C PHE A 385 1.94 -17.86 20.19
N ALA A 386 2.38 -19.12 20.35
CA ALA A 386 2.66 -20.01 19.22
C ALA A 386 1.39 -20.31 18.40
N ALA A 387 0.25 -20.54 19.05
CA ALA A 387 -1.02 -20.74 18.38
C ALA A 387 -1.47 -19.49 17.60
N ALA A 388 -1.29 -18.31 18.18
CA ALA A 388 -1.59 -17.04 17.49
C ALA A 388 -0.67 -16.82 16.28
N LEU A 389 0.63 -17.06 16.43
CA LEU A 389 1.57 -16.99 15.31
C LEU A 389 1.19 -17.96 14.20
N PHE A 390 0.87 -19.20 14.55
CA PHE A 390 0.44 -20.20 13.56
C PHE A 390 -0.85 -19.75 12.85
N TYR A 391 -1.86 -19.30 13.59
CA TYR A 391 -3.11 -18.82 13.04
C TYR A 391 -2.88 -17.67 12.05
N PHE A 392 -2.17 -16.60 12.47
CA PHE A 392 -1.91 -15.46 11.62
C PHE A 392 -0.98 -15.80 10.43
N THR A 393 -0.06 -16.76 10.57
CA THR A 393 0.77 -17.22 9.45
C THR A 393 -0.09 -17.94 8.42
N VAL A 394 -0.99 -18.82 8.85
CA VAL A 394 -1.91 -19.51 7.94
C VAL A 394 -2.87 -18.51 7.29
N ASP A 395 -3.48 -17.63 8.08
CA ASP A 395 -4.40 -16.59 7.60
C ASP A 395 -3.75 -15.67 6.56
N SER A 396 -2.47 -15.32 6.75
CA SER A 396 -1.74 -14.40 5.88
C SER A 396 -1.11 -15.04 4.64
N LEU A 397 -0.85 -16.35 4.64
CA LEU A 397 -0.19 -17.05 3.52
C LEU A 397 -1.12 -17.96 2.72
N VAL A 398 -2.25 -18.35 3.31
CA VAL A 398 -3.25 -19.19 2.66
C VAL A 398 -4.43 -18.32 2.28
N SER A 399 -4.57 -18.06 0.99
CA SER A 399 -5.77 -17.38 0.48
C SER A 399 -6.97 -18.32 0.59
N PHE A 400 -7.92 -17.99 1.47
CA PHE A 400 -9.22 -18.66 1.57
C PHE A 400 -10.23 -18.11 0.55
N GLY A 401 -9.80 -17.20 -0.35
CA GLY A 401 -10.59 -16.63 -1.42
C GLY A 401 -10.82 -17.58 -2.60
N TYR A 402 -11.51 -17.09 -3.58
CA TYR A 402 -11.72 -17.82 -4.84
C TYR A 402 -10.43 -17.81 -5.66
N SER A 403 -10.05 -18.99 -6.19
CA SER A 403 -8.85 -19.15 -7.01
C SER A 403 -8.93 -18.26 -8.26
N LYS A 404 -7.81 -17.64 -8.61
CA LYS A 404 -7.60 -16.94 -9.89
C LYS A 404 -7.01 -17.84 -10.97
N GLN A 405 -6.87 -19.15 -10.73
CA GLN A 405 -6.32 -20.14 -11.67
C GLN A 405 -7.01 -20.07 -13.04
N TYR A 406 -8.31 -19.77 -13.07
CA TYR A 406 -9.06 -19.62 -14.32
C TYR A 406 -8.50 -18.52 -15.26
N ILE A 407 -7.78 -17.54 -14.74
CA ILE A 407 -7.10 -16.51 -15.54
C ILE A 407 -5.85 -17.07 -16.17
N GLU A 408 -5.05 -17.85 -15.40
CA GLU A 408 -3.86 -18.54 -15.89
C GLU A 408 -4.23 -19.56 -16.97
N ASP A 409 -5.25 -20.38 -16.71
CA ASP A 409 -5.76 -21.35 -17.68
C ASP A 409 -6.23 -20.66 -18.98
N ALA A 410 -6.84 -19.47 -18.88
CA ALA A 410 -7.25 -18.69 -20.06
C ALA A 410 -6.06 -18.09 -20.81
N ILE A 411 -5.01 -17.65 -20.11
CA ILE A 411 -3.75 -17.16 -20.71
C ILE A 411 -3.08 -18.30 -21.49
N ASP A 412 -2.89 -19.47 -20.87
CA ASP A 412 -2.25 -20.65 -21.46
C ASP A 412 -3.03 -21.14 -22.70
N TRP A 413 -4.35 -21.17 -22.59
CA TRP A 413 -5.21 -21.55 -23.72
C TRP A 413 -5.09 -20.54 -24.86
N THR A 414 -5.10 -19.24 -24.56
CA THR A 414 -5.02 -18.18 -25.58
C THR A 414 -3.68 -18.23 -26.30
N GLN A 415 -2.55 -18.36 -25.57
CA GLN A 415 -1.23 -18.49 -26.17
C GLN A 415 -1.09 -19.72 -27.09
N THR A 416 -1.83 -20.80 -26.77
CA THR A 416 -1.76 -22.04 -27.55
C THR A 416 -2.67 -22.03 -28.78
N ASN A 417 -3.87 -21.40 -28.70
CA ASN A 417 -4.94 -21.57 -29.66
C ASN A 417 -5.24 -20.33 -30.52
N VAL A 418 -4.80 -19.14 -30.07
CA VAL A 418 -5.01 -17.91 -30.83
C VAL A 418 -3.74 -17.56 -31.62
N PRO A 419 -3.83 -17.44 -32.97
CA PRO A 419 -2.68 -17.08 -33.80
C PRO A 419 -2.07 -15.73 -33.39
N ALA A 420 -0.75 -15.62 -33.43
CA ALA A 420 -0.01 -14.44 -32.99
C ALA A 420 -0.32 -13.15 -33.81
N ASP A 421 -0.80 -13.29 -35.03
CA ASP A 421 -1.23 -12.21 -35.90
C ASP A 421 -2.69 -11.82 -35.73
N SER A 422 -3.41 -12.45 -34.79
CA SER A 422 -4.81 -12.15 -34.52
C SER A 422 -5.01 -10.81 -33.85
N MET A 423 -5.99 -10.05 -34.31
CA MET A 423 -6.44 -8.84 -33.64
C MET A 423 -7.38 -9.22 -32.48
N VAL A 424 -6.92 -9.02 -31.25
CA VAL A 424 -7.64 -9.37 -30.02
C VAL A 424 -8.17 -8.11 -29.34
N GLN A 425 -9.40 -8.19 -28.84
CA GLN A 425 -9.97 -7.23 -27.90
C GLN A 425 -10.17 -7.90 -26.54
N THR A 426 -9.80 -7.20 -25.46
CA THR A 426 -10.00 -7.70 -24.08
C THR A 426 -10.25 -6.55 -23.12
N ASN A 427 -10.90 -6.83 -21.99
CA ASN A 427 -11.09 -5.92 -20.85
C ASN A 427 -10.19 -6.31 -19.65
N SER A 428 -9.16 -7.14 -19.86
CA SER A 428 -8.27 -7.59 -18.79
C SER A 428 -6.83 -7.22 -19.09
N TYR A 429 -6.23 -6.42 -18.22
CA TYR A 429 -4.80 -6.06 -18.29
C TYR A 429 -3.90 -7.31 -18.26
N ALA A 430 -4.22 -8.28 -17.41
CA ALA A 430 -3.44 -9.52 -17.30
C ALA A 430 -3.43 -10.30 -18.61
N LEU A 431 -4.60 -10.49 -19.23
CA LEU A 431 -4.70 -11.17 -20.52
C LEU A 431 -3.97 -10.39 -21.62
N ALA A 432 -4.13 -9.07 -21.67
CA ALA A 432 -3.44 -8.23 -22.63
C ALA A 432 -1.90 -8.37 -22.53
N TYR A 433 -1.37 -8.31 -21.30
CA TYR A 433 0.05 -8.39 -21.03
C TYR A 433 0.63 -9.79 -21.29
N PHE A 434 0.08 -10.80 -20.61
CA PHE A 434 0.68 -12.14 -20.64
C PHE A 434 0.48 -12.87 -21.97
N THR A 435 -0.55 -12.56 -22.75
CA THR A 435 -0.71 -13.15 -24.09
C THR A 435 0.18 -12.47 -25.13
N GLY A 436 0.60 -11.21 -24.91
CA GLY A 436 1.37 -10.44 -25.88
C GLY A 436 0.61 -10.03 -27.15
N LEU A 437 -0.71 -10.26 -27.19
CA LEU A 437 -1.55 -10.00 -28.38
C LEU A 437 -2.08 -8.55 -28.42
N VAL A 438 -1.91 -7.79 -27.34
CA VAL A 438 -2.33 -6.38 -27.23
C VAL A 438 -1.15 -5.53 -26.83
N SER A 439 -0.71 -4.63 -27.72
CA SER A 439 0.48 -3.79 -27.51
C SER A 439 0.31 -2.75 -26.40
N ASP A 440 -0.88 -2.18 -26.30
CA ASP A 440 -1.22 -1.14 -25.31
C ASP A 440 -2.00 -1.75 -24.14
N TYR A 441 -1.37 -2.75 -23.50
CA TYR A 441 -1.95 -3.54 -22.44
C TYR A 441 -2.30 -2.75 -21.16
N ASP A 442 -1.78 -1.55 -21.00
CA ASP A 442 -2.05 -0.62 -19.90
C ASP A 442 -3.24 0.33 -20.18
N GLN A 443 -3.78 0.33 -21.41
CA GLN A 443 -4.90 1.17 -21.83
C GLN A 443 -6.14 0.36 -22.20
N VAL A 444 -6.25 -0.84 -21.66
CA VAL A 444 -7.39 -1.73 -21.88
C VAL A 444 -8.64 -1.14 -21.22
N GLU A 445 -9.72 -1.09 -22.00
CA GLU A 445 -11.04 -0.72 -21.47
C GLU A 445 -11.56 -1.83 -20.54
N THR A 446 -11.74 -1.51 -19.26
CA THR A 446 -12.10 -2.51 -18.24
C THR A 446 -13.60 -2.79 -18.15
N ASP A 447 -14.45 -1.92 -18.69
CA ASP A 447 -15.90 -2.16 -18.74
C ASP A 447 -16.23 -3.22 -19.81
N PRO A 448 -16.76 -4.40 -19.42
CA PRO A 448 -17.10 -5.44 -20.35
C PRO A 448 -18.17 -5.04 -21.35
N LEU A 449 -19.08 -4.13 -21.01
CA LEU A 449 -20.14 -3.64 -21.92
C LEU A 449 -19.56 -2.75 -23.03
N VAL A 450 -18.63 -1.87 -22.67
CA VAL A 450 -17.93 -1.01 -23.65
C VAL A 450 -17.06 -1.86 -24.57
N THR A 451 -16.35 -2.84 -24.00
CA THR A 451 -15.49 -3.77 -24.74
C THR A 451 -16.28 -4.59 -25.76
N LEU A 452 -17.49 -5.05 -25.39
CA LEU A 452 -18.43 -5.71 -26.31
C LEU A 452 -18.81 -4.83 -27.49
N GLY A 453 -18.97 -3.53 -27.30
CA GLY A 453 -19.33 -2.56 -28.35
C GLY A 453 -18.21 -2.24 -29.35
N THR A 454 -16.96 -2.61 -29.06
CA THR A 454 -15.76 -2.22 -29.83
C THR A 454 -15.10 -3.38 -30.59
N THR A 455 -15.88 -4.37 -31.02
CA THR A 455 -15.39 -5.59 -31.67
C THR A 455 -15.09 -5.46 -33.16
N ALA A 456 -15.39 -4.33 -33.80
CA ALA A 456 -15.20 -4.13 -35.22
C ALA A 456 -13.73 -4.31 -35.65
N GLY A 457 -13.48 -5.17 -36.66
CA GLY A 457 -12.13 -5.46 -37.19
C GLY A 457 -11.28 -6.34 -36.28
N LYS A 458 -11.84 -6.96 -35.25
CA LYS A 458 -11.16 -7.90 -34.36
C LYS A 458 -11.49 -9.35 -34.75
N HIS A 459 -10.55 -10.27 -34.46
CA HIS A 459 -10.73 -11.70 -34.74
C HIS A 459 -11.19 -12.47 -33.48
N PHE A 460 -10.76 -11.99 -32.32
CA PHE A 460 -11.12 -12.58 -31.03
C PHE A 460 -11.52 -11.50 -30.01
N LEU A 461 -12.49 -11.85 -29.17
CA LEU A 461 -12.90 -11.10 -28.00
C LEU A 461 -12.68 -11.96 -26.76
N ILE A 462 -11.91 -11.46 -25.80
CA ILE A 462 -11.65 -12.13 -24.53
C ILE A 462 -12.22 -11.28 -23.40
N LEU A 463 -13.29 -11.76 -22.77
CA LEU A 463 -13.99 -11.03 -21.71
C LEU A 463 -13.69 -11.61 -20.34
N ALA A 464 -13.16 -10.78 -19.46
CA ALA A 464 -13.14 -11.02 -18.02
C ALA A 464 -14.45 -10.53 -17.41
N LEU A 465 -15.23 -11.44 -16.83
CA LEU A 465 -16.55 -11.19 -16.30
C LEU A 465 -16.59 -11.56 -14.82
N SER A 466 -16.94 -10.62 -13.97
CA SER A 466 -17.22 -10.91 -12.56
C SER A 466 -18.59 -11.59 -12.41
N HIS A 467 -18.84 -12.20 -11.26
CA HIS A 467 -20.17 -12.75 -10.95
C HIS A 467 -21.28 -11.70 -10.94
N ARG A 468 -20.96 -10.40 -10.95
CA ARG A 468 -21.90 -9.27 -10.96
C ARG A 468 -22.25 -8.80 -12.36
N ASP A 469 -21.49 -9.21 -13.38
CA ASP A 469 -21.64 -8.72 -14.76
C ASP A 469 -22.67 -9.57 -15.54
N ALA A 470 -23.87 -9.73 -14.94
CA ALA A 470 -24.95 -10.52 -15.54
C ALA A 470 -25.44 -9.95 -16.89
N GLU A 471 -25.54 -8.62 -16.98
CA GLU A 471 -25.95 -7.92 -18.20
C GLU A 471 -24.96 -8.14 -19.36
N ALA A 472 -23.66 -8.00 -19.08
CA ALA A 472 -22.61 -8.24 -20.07
C ALA A 472 -22.60 -9.70 -20.57
N ARG A 473 -22.87 -10.67 -19.68
CA ARG A 473 -23.00 -12.09 -20.04
C ARG A 473 -24.18 -12.34 -20.97
N GLU A 474 -25.35 -11.76 -20.64
CA GLU A 474 -26.54 -11.89 -21.43
C GLU A 474 -26.36 -11.25 -22.82
N LEU A 475 -25.84 -10.03 -22.89
CA LEU A 475 -25.55 -9.34 -24.15
C LEU A 475 -24.56 -10.09 -25.02
N ALA A 476 -23.46 -10.59 -24.42
CA ALA A 476 -22.47 -11.38 -25.17
C ALA A 476 -23.08 -12.66 -25.76
N SER A 477 -23.99 -13.32 -25.04
CA SER A 477 -24.68 -14.54 -25.52
C SER A 477 -25.67 -14.27 -26.62
N MET A 478 -26.21 -13.06 -26.72
CA MET A 478 -27.21 -12.66 -27.75
C MET A 478 -26.56 -12.00 -28.97
N GLN A 479 -25.28 -11.58 -28.88
CA GLN A 479 -24.63 -10.84 -29.95
C GLN A 479 -24.33 -11.74 -31.14
N ALA A 480 -24.98 -11.45 -32.27
CA ALA A 480 -24.75 -12.16 -33.52
C ALA A 480 -23.30 -12.01 -34.00
N GLY A 481 -22.66 -13.09 -34.42
CA GLY A 481 -21.28 -13.11 -34.87
C GLY A 481 -20.26 -13.45 -33.79
N LEU A 482 -20.65 -13.59 -32.52
CA LEU A 482 -19.78 -14.09 -31.46
C LEU A 482 -19.99 -15.62 -31.30
N GLN A 483 -18.91 -16.38 -31.48
CA GLN A 483 -18.87 -17.81 -31.20
C GLN A 483 -18.00 -18.06 -29.98
N GLU A 484 -18.59 -18.55 -28.88
CA GLU A 484 -17.81 -18.97 -27.70
C GLU A 484 -16.92 -20.15 -28.08
N VAL A 485 -15.60 -20.03 -27.83
CA VAL A 485 -14.59 -21.06 -28.16
C VAL A 485 -13.92 -21.61 -26.90
N ALA A 486 -13.92 -20.86 -25.81
CA ALA A 486 -13.43 -21.33 -24.52
C ALA A 486 -14.06 -20.55 -23.35
N HIS A 487 -14.18 -21.23 -22.17
CA HIS A 487 -14.75 -20.69 -20.96
C HIS A 487 -14.00 -21.21 -19.74
N PHE A 488 -13.47 -20.30 -18.93
CA PHE A 488 -12.75 -20.60 -17.70
C PHE A 488 -13.43 -19.85 -16.56
N ALA A 489 -13.81 -20.56 -15.48
CA ALA A 489 -14.54 -19.94 -14.37
C ALA A 489 -14.10 -20.49 -13.01
N ASN A 490 -14.19 -19.65 -11.98
CA ASN A 490 -14.05 -20.08 -10.61
C ASN A 490 -15.40 -20.47 -9.97
N LYS A 491 -15.33 -20.96 -8.73
CA LYS A 491 -16.54 -21.39 -7.97
C LYS A 491 -17.51 -20.24 -7.65
N ARG A 492 -17.09 -18.99 -7.81
CA ARG A 492 -17.93 -17.79 -7.62
C ARG A 492 -18.63 -17.36 -8.90
N ASN A 493 -18.31 -18.00 -10.01
CA ASN A 493 -18.77 -17.59 -11.34
C ASN A 493 -18.06 -16.33 -11.91
N ASP A 494 -16.89 -15.94 -11.36
CA ASP A 494 -16.03 -15.04 -12.11
C ASP A 494 -15.40 -15.85 -13.25
N ALA A 495 -15.40 -15.33 -14.47
CA ALA A 495 -15.02 -16.11 -15.64
C ALA A 495 -14.22 -15.30 -16.67
N ILE A 496 -13.39 -16.00 -17.43
CA ILE A 496 -12.85 -15.51 -18.70
C ILE A 496 -13.57 -16.31 -19.81
N VAL A 497 -14.21 -15.58 -20.70
CA VAL A 497 -14.90 -16.15 -21.86
C VAL A 497 -14.23 -15.66 -23.13
N ILE A 498 -13.85 -16.59 -24.01
CA ILE A 498 -13.17 -16.31 -25.25
C ILE A 498 -14.13 -16.57 -26.42
N TYR A 499 -14.36 -15.52 -27.20
CA TYR A 499 -15.20 -15.55 -28.38
C TYR A 499 -14.36 -15.40 -29.64
N ARG A 500 -14.69 -16.16 -30.67
CA ARG A 500 -14.27 -15.91 -32.05
C ARG A 500 -15.29 -14.98 -32.70
N ILE A 501 -14.84 -13.97 -33.41
CA ILE A 501 -15.67 -13.03 -34.13
C ILE A 501 -15.75 -13.48 -35.60
N ASN A 502 -16.96 -13.74 -36.11
CA ASN A 502 -17.23 -14.19 -37.45
C ASN A 502 -17.57 -13.05 -38.40
#